data_e7d74709853a29969c71d1f1734ba91a
#
_entry.id   e7d74709853a29969c71d1f1734ba91a
#
_cell.length_a   1.000
_cell.length_b   1.000
_cell.length_c   1.000
_cell.angle_alpha   90.00
_cell.angle_beta   90.00
_cell.angle_gamma   90.00
#
_symmetry.space_group_name_H-M   'P 1'
#
loop_
_entity.id
_entity.type
_entity.pdbx_description
1 polymer ?
#
loop_
_entity_poly.entity_id
_entity_poly.type
_entity_poly.pdbx_seq_one_letter_code
_entity_poly.pdbx_strand_id
1 'polypeptide(L)'
;MRVVSGKYKGRPLKAVPGVTTRPTTDKVKEAIFNMVGPFFDGGWALDLFAGSGGLGIESISRGIDKCIFVDREPKAIQTIHKNLELCKIDQSEVYRNDAERALKAVIKRELSFQLIFLDPPYKKQKLKALINTISDHDLLQEKGYIVTEHDSTIELDQEIGKYKMVKHETYGMSSITIYGRESEAEVEEER
;
A
#
# COMPACT_ATOMS: atom_id res chain seq x y z
N MET A 1 0.70 18.18 0.25
CA MET A 1 0.19 16.86 -0.11
C MET A 1 -1.32 16.94 -0.30
N ARG A 2 -1.85 16.25 -1.29
CA ARG A 2 -3.28 16.29 -1.64
C ARG A 2 -3.72 14.96 -2.24
N VAL A 3 -5.03 14.74 -2.32
CA VAL A 3 -5.61 13.67 -3.13
C VAL A 3 -5.49 14.04 -4.61
N VAL A 4 -4.91 13.16 -5.42
CA VAL A 4 -4.54 13.44 -6.81
C VAL A 4 -5.71 13.20 -7.76
N SER A 5 -6.48 12.13 -7.56
CA SER A 5 -7.58 11.76 -8.44
C SER A 5 -8.75 11.11 -7.70
N GLY A 6 -9.85 10.92 -8.39
CA GLY A 6 -11.03 10.23 -7.88
C GLY A 6 -12.01 11.13 -7.15
N LYS A 7 -12.83 10.53 -6.32
CA LYS A 7 -13.95 11.19 -5.60
C LYS A 7 -13.52 12.39 -4.74
N TYR A 8 -12.33 12.31 -4.15
CA TYR A 8 -11.82 13.34 -3.23
C TYR A 8 -10.70 14.18 -3.83
N LYS A 9 -10.55 14.17 -5.16
CA LYS A 9 -9.51 14.93 -5.88
C LYS A 9 -9.40 16.38 -5.39
N GLY A 10 -8.16 16.81 -5.18
CA GLY A 10 -7.82 18.17 -4.78
C GLY A 10 -7.91 18.45 -3.28
N ARG A 11 -8.43 17.54 -2.47
CA ARG A 11 -8.49 17.75 -1.02
C ARG A 11 -7.08 17.74 -0.41
N PRO A 12 -6.74 18.75 0.40
CA PRO A 12 -5.43 18.80 1.05
C PRO A 12 -5.34 17.76 2.15
N LEU A 13 -4.16 17.15 2.29
CA LEU A 13 -3.85 16.21 3.34
C LEU A 13 -2.71 16.76 4.20
N LYS A 14 -2.78 16.51 5.50
CA LYS A 14 -1.74 16.90 6.45
C LYS A 14 -0.63 15.85 6.48
N ALA A 15 0.62 16.31 6.55
CA ALA A 15 1.77 15.47 6.85
C ALA A 15 1.87 15.17 8.35
N VAL A 16 2.55 14.10 8.72
CA VAL A 16 2.82 13.76 10.12
C VAL A 16 3.81 14.77 10.70
N PRO A 17 3.49 15.47 11.81
CA PRO A 17 4.38 16.46 12.39
C PRO A 17 5.70 15.87 12.89
N GLY A 18 6.82 16.54 12.66
CA GLY A 18 8.14 16.17 13.18
C GLY A 18 8.78 14.95 12.54
N VAL A 19 8.20 14.43 11.47
CA VAL A 19 8.79 13.35 10.69
C VAL A 19 9.61 13.94 9.56
N THR A 20 10.90 13.63 9.55
CA THR A 20 11.83 14.03 8.49
C THR A 20 11.74 13.13 7.24
N THR A 21 10.98 12.05 7.33
CA THR A 21 10.75 11.18 6.19
C THR A 21 9.95 11.94 5.12
N ARG A 22 10.46 11.91 3.91
CA ARG A 22 9.85 12.53 2.75
C ARG A 22 8.49 11.88 2.49
N PRO A 23 7.36 12.59 2.58
CA PRO A 23 6.09 12.02 2.19
C PRO A 23 6.13 11.65 0.71
N THR A 24 5.43 10.57 0.33
CA THR A 24 5.25 10.20 -1.07
C THR A 24 4.70 11.41 -1.82
N THR A 25 5.44 11.93 -2.79
CA THR A 25 5.01 13.10 -3.55
C THR A 25 3.77 12.81 -4.37
N ASP A 26 3.01 13.84 -4.72
CA ASP A 26 1.84 13.70 -5.60
C ASP A 26 2.20 13.02 -6.92
N LYS A 27 3.37 13.34 -7.48
CA LYS A 27 3.87 12.73 -8.72
C LYS A 27 4.13 11.22 -8.58
N VAL A 28 4.79 10.80 -7.50
CA VAL A 28 5.06 9.38 -7.23
C VAL A 28 3.76 8.64 -6.94
N LYS A 29 2.86 9.25 -6.18
CA LYS A 29 1.54 8.69 -5.90
C LYS A 29 0.72 8.49 -7.18
N GLU A 30 0.70 9.47 -8.09
CA GLU A 30 0.06 9.32 -9.39
C GLU A 30 0.69 8.19 -10.22
N ALA A 31 2.03 8.09 -10.24
CA ALA A 31 2.73 7.02 -10.92
C ALA A 31 2.37 5.63 -10.36
N ILE A 32 2.32 5.46 -9.04
CA ILE A 32 1.88 4.22 -8.39
C ILE A 32 0.50 3.81 -8.90
N PHE A 33 -0.49 4.70 -8.81
CA PHE A 33 -1.86 4.37 -9.19
C PHE A 33 -2.06 4.19 -10.69
N ASN A 34 -1.25 4.82 -11.52
CA ASN A 34 -1.23 4.51 -12.97
C ASN A 34 -0.71 3.09 -13.26
N MET A 35 0.18 2.56 -12.41
CA MET A 35 0.69 1.19 -12.55
C MET A 35 -0.30 0.11 -12.07
N VAL A 36 -1.05 0.38 -11.00
CA VAL A 36 -1.95 -0.61 -10.36
C VAL A 36 -3.43 -0.39 -10.60
N GLY A 37 -3.82 0.73 -11.19
CA GLY A 37 -5.20 1.11 -11.45
C GLY A 37 -5.43 1.53 -12.89
N PRO A 38 -5.83 2.78 -13.14
CA PRO A 38 -5.87 3.94 -12.23
C PRO A 38 -7.05 4.00 -11.28
N PHE A 39 -8.12 3.23 -11.53
CA PHE A 39 -9.35 3.18 -10.72
C PHE A 39 -9.72 1.73 -10.39
N PHE A 40 -10.55 1.55 -9.37
CA PHE A 40 -10.93 0.25 -8.82
C PHE A 40 -12.45 0.12 -8.70
N ASP A 41 -12.93 -1.11 -8.82
CA ASP A 41 -14.35 -1.49 -8.65
C ASP A 41 -14.58 -2.11 -7.27
N GLY A 42 -14.22 -1.40 -6.22
CA GLY A 42 -14.39 -1.88 -4.86
C GLY A 42 -13.19 -2.67 -4.32
N GLY A 43 -13.45 -3.52 -3.35
CA GLY A 43 -12.43 -4.27 -2.62
C GLY A 43 -11.82 -3.49 -1.45
N TRP A 44 -10.87 -4.13 -0.77
CA TRP A 44 -10.21 -3.55 0.39
C TRP A 44 -8.74 -3.28 0.12
N ALA A 45 -8.20 -2.26 0.78
CA ALA A 45 -6.78 -1.97 0.82
C ALA A 45 -6.23 -2.13 2.25
N LEU A 46 -4.97 -2.50 2.36
CA LEU A 46 -4.22 -2.59 3.61
C LEU A 46 -2.97 -1.73 3.50
N ASP A 47 -2.84 -0.75 4.37
CA ASP A 47 -1.66 0.10 4.47
C ASP A 47 -0.95 -0.16 5.79
N LEU A 48 0.13 -0.94 5.76
CA LEU A 48 0.82 -1.43 6.95
C LEU A 48 1.83 -0.45 7.55
N PHE A 49 2.16 0.61 6.82
CA PHE A 49 3.06 1.69 7.24
C PHE A 49 2.44 3.02 6.81
N ALA A 50 1.26 3.31 7.35
CA ALA A 50 0.35 4.27 6.73
C ALA A 50 0.81 5.73 6.83
N GLY A 51 1.63 6.08 7.81
CA GLY A 51 2.11 7.44 7.99
C GLY A 51 0.96 8.45 8.08
N SER A 52 0.85 9.32 7.10
CA SER A 52 -0.26 10.29 6.98
C SER A 52 -1.57 9.69 6.44
N GLY A 53 -1.53 8.46 5.94
CA GLY A 53 -2.66 7.80 5.28
C GLY A 53 -2.82 8.16 3.80
N GLY A 54 -1.86 8.83 3.19
CA GLY A 54 -1.97 9.34 1.82
C GLY A 54 -2.26 8.28 0.76
N LEU A 55 -1.59 7.12 0.80
CA LEU A 55 -1.81 6.04 -0.17
C LEU A 55 -3.17 5.36 0.02
N GLY A 56 -3.53 5.03 1.25
CA GLY A 56 -4.82 4.41 1.54
C GLY A 56 -6.00 5.33 1.21
N ILE A 57 -5.91 6.62 1.52
CA ILE A 57 -6.93 7.61 1.16
C ILE A 57 -7.04 7.76 -0.37
N GLU A 58 -5.91 7.81 -1.08
CA GLU A 58 -5.91 7.86 -2.54
C GLU A 58 -6.61 6.62 -3.13
N SER A 59 -6.35 5.43 -2.58
CA SER A 59 -7.00 4.20 -3.04
C SER A 59 -8.53 4.25 -2.87
N ILE A 60 -9.01 4.76 -1.74
CA ILE A 60 -10.45 4.96 -1.50
C ILE A 60 -11.02 5.99 -2.48
N SER A 61 -10.31 7.09 -2.71
CA SER A 61 -10.72 8.11 -3.68
C SER A 61 -10.89 7.55 -5.10
N ARG A 62 -10.12 6.52 -5.44
CA ARG A 62 -10.12 5.87 -6.76
C ARG A 62 -11.01 4.63 -6.87
N GLY A 63 -11.78 4.30 -5.84
CA GLY A 63 -12.81 3.27 -5.92
C GLY A 63 -12.65 2.08 -4.97
N ILE A 64 -11.59 1.99 -4.18
CA ILE A 64 -11.51 1.01 -3.08
C ILE A 64 -12.59 1.34 -2.04
N ASP A 65 -13.31 0.31 -1.59
CA ASP A 65 -14.42 0.47 -0.64
C ASP A 65 -13.94 0.83 0.75
N LYS A 66 -12.88 0.20 1.21
CA LYS A 66 -12.40 0.31 2.59
C LYS A 66 -10.89 0.11 2.67
N CYS A 67 -10.24 0.89 3.51
CA CYS A 67 -8.83 0.71 3.84
C CYS A 67 -8.63 0.46 5.34
N ILE A 68 -7.76 -0.48 5.65
CA ILE A 68 -7.21 -0.67 6.99
C ILE A 68 -5.87 0.04 7.04
N PHE A 69 -5.77 1.05 7.89
CA PHE A 69 -4.55 1.83 8.11
C PHE A 69 -3.87 1.34 9.38
N VAL A 70 -2.60 1.03 9.29
CA VAL A 70 -1.78 0.61 10.42
C VAL A 70 -0.52 1.46 10.50
N ASP A 71 -0.23 1.96 11.66
CA ASP A 71 1.05 2.59 11.98
C ASP A 71 1.34 2.42 13.47
N ARG A 72 2.60 2.39 13.84
CA ARG A 72 3.00 2.26 15.25
C ARG A 72 3.13 3.60 15.96
N GLU A 73 3.29 4.69 15.21
CA GLU A 73 3.53 6.02 15.74
C GLU A 73 2.22 6.76 16.10
N PRO A 74 2.07 7.24 17.36
CA PRO A 74 0.84 7.94 17.76
C PRO A 74 0.53 9.16 16.91
N LYS A 75 1.55 9.92 16.50
CA LYS A 75 1.38 11.09 15.65
C LYS A 75 0.86 10.74 14.26
N ALA A 76 1.30 9.60 13.70
CA ALA A 76 0.79 9.08 12.45
C ALA A 76 -0.70 8.72 12.57
N ILE A 77 -1.08 8.00 13.61
CA ILE A 77 -2.49 7.62 13.88
C ILE A 77 -3.38 8.87 13.98
N GLN A 78 -2.95 9.89 14.72
CA GLN A 78 -3.69 11.15 14.82
C GLN A 78 -3.83 11.85 13.48
N THR A 79 -2.77 11.84 12.68
CA THR A 79 -2.77 12.46 11.34
C THR A 79 -3.70 11.72 10.38
N ILE A 80 -3.71 10.39 10.41
CA ILE A 80 -4.64 9.57 9.62
C ILE A 80 -6.09 9.93 9.96
N HIS A 81 -6.45 9.99 11.24
CA HIS A 81 -7.81 10.38 11.64
C HIS A 81 -8.19 11.78 11.16
N LYS A 82 -7.28 12.77 11.27
CA LYS A 82 -7.52 14.13 10.74
C LYS A 82 -7.73 14.13 9.23
N ASN A 83 -6.94 13.37 8.50
CA ASN A 83 -7.05 13.30 7.04
C ASN A 83 -8.34 12.59 6.58
N LEU A 84 -8.74 11.53 7.27
CA LEU A 84 -10.02 10.86 7.03
C LEU A 84 -11.21 11.80 7.29
N GLU A 85 -11.15 12.58 8.37
CA GLU A 85 -12.17 13.59 8.68
C GLU A 85 -12.23 14.70 7.62
N LEU A 86 -11.08 15.23 7.18
CA LEU A 86 -11.00 16.23 6.11
C LEU A 86 -11.62 15.74 4.81
N CYS A 87 -11.48 14.45 4.52
CA CYS A 87 -12.07 13.83 3.32
C CYS A 87 -13.50 13.33 3.56
N LYS A 88 -14.01 13.36 4.78
CA LYS A 88 -15.31 12.80 5.18
C LYS A 88 -15.43 11.30 4.84
N ILE A 89 -14.35 10.57 5.13
CA ILE A 89 -14.28 9.12 4.93
C ILE A 89 -14.60 8.43 6.25
N ASP A 90 -15.74 7.73 6.31
CA ASP A 90 -16.21 7.01 7.50
C ASP A 90 -15.91 5.50 7.43
N GLN A 91 -15.68 4.97 6.23
CA GLN A 91 -15.54 3.53 5.97
C GLN A 91 -14.08 3.09 6.01
N SER A 92 -13.42 3.29 7.15
CA SER A 92 -12.02 2.91 7.33
C SER A 92 -11.77 2.42 8.73
N GLU A 93 -10.74 1.62 8.88
CA GLU A 93 -10.26 1.16 10.17
C GLU A 93 -8.84 1.70 10.37
N VAL A 94 -8.54 2.15 11.58
CA VAL A 94 -7.23 2.70 11.93
C VAL A 94 -6.72 2.02 13.18
N TYR A 95 -5.55 1.40 13.12
CA TYR A 95 -4.98 0.66 14.23
C TYR A 95 -3.55 1.11 14.52
N ARG A 96 -3.29 1.43 15.78
CA ARG A 96 -1.92 1.59 16.26
C ARG A 96 -1.34 0.21 16.57
N ASN A 97 -0.49 -0.29 15.69
CA ASN A 97 0.12 -1.61 15.82
C ASN A 97 1.39 -1.71 14.96
N ASP A 98 2.20 -2.73 15.17
CA ASP A 98 3.24 -3.09 14.22
C ASP A 98 2.67 -3.94 13.06
N ALA A 99 3.41 -3.97 11.95
CA ALA A 99 2.97 -4.63 10.73
C ALA A 99 2.75 -6.14 10.91
N GLU A 100 3.60 -6.83 11.67
CA GLU A 100 3.50 -8.28 11.87
C GLU A 100 2.27 -8.66 12.68
N ARG A 101 1.98 -7.91 13.76
CA ARG A 101 0.77 -8.12 14.56
C ARG A 101 -0.48 -7.79 13.77
N ALA A 102 -0.43 -6.73 12.97
CA ALA A 102 -1.54 -6.37 12.09
C ALA A 102 -1.82 -7.47 11.07
N LEU A 103 -0.80 -8.05 10.45
CA LEU A 103 -0.96 -9.19 9.55
C LEU A 103 -1.61 -10.39 10.26
N LYS A 104 -1.19 -10.74 11.48
CA LYS A 104 -1.83 -11.80 12.26
C LYS A 104 -3.31 -11.52 12.51
N ALA A 105 -3.66 -10.27 12.79
CA ALA A 105 -5.05 -9.88 13.02
C ALA A 105 -5.92 -10.02 11.76
N VAL A 106 -5.45 -9.56 10.60
CA VAL A 106 -6.21 -9.70 9.35
C VAL A 106 -6.29 -11.14 8.85
N ILE A 107 -5.27 -11.96 9.10
CA ILE A 107 -5.30 -13.41 8.86
C ILE A 107 -6.43 -14.07 9.66
N LYS A 108 -6.55 -13.79 10.96
CA LYS A 108 -7.62 -14.33 11.80
C LYS A 108 -9.02 -13.90 11.34
N ARG A 109 -9.14 -12.72 10.74
CA ARG A 109 -10.39 -12.21 10.16
C ARG A 109 -10.69 -12.77 8.78
N GLU A 110 -9.80 -13.59 8.22
CA GLU A 110 -9.93 -14.17 6.87
C GLU A 110 -10.15 -13.12 5.78
N LEU A 111 -9.48 -11.97 5.92
CA LEU A 111 -9.56 -10.87 4.96
C LEU A 111 -8.60 -11.09 3.79
N SER A 112 -8.99 -10.57 2.62
CA SER A 112 -8.13 -10.45 1.46
C SER A 112 -8.23 -9.05 0.86
N PHE A 113 -7.17 -8.60 0.17
CA PHE A 113 -7.02 -7.22 -0.24
C PHE A 113 -6.77 -7.09 -1.74
N GLN A 114 -7.33 -6.06 -2.33
CA GLN A 114 -7.04 -5.64 -3.70
C GLN A 114 -5.69 -4.93 -3.79
N LEU A 115 -5.34 -4.15 -2.78
CA LEU A 115 -4.08 -3.44 -2.66
C LEU A 115 -3.48 -3.63 -1.26
N ILE A 116 -2.18 -3.89 -1.21
CA ILE A 116 -1.40 -3.88 0.02
C ILE A 116 -0.20 -2.96 -0.18
N PHE A 117 -0.07 -1.95 0.69
CA PHE A 117 1.04 -0.99 0.67
C PHE A 117 2.06 -1.33 1.74
N LEU A 118 3.32 -1.41 1.36
CA LEU A 118 4.46 -1.69 2.22
C LEU A 118 5.53 -0.61 2.01
N ASP A 119 5.71 0.26 2.99
CA ASP A 119 6.77 1.27 3.02
C ASP A 119 7.51 1.20 4.37
N PRO A 120 8.16 0.06 4.67
CA PRO A 120 8.84 -0.12 5.93
C PRO A 120 10.13 0.68 5.99
N PRO A 121 10.50 1.23 7.16
CA PRO A 121 11.82 1.83 7.39
C PRO A 121 12.93 0.77 7.49
N TYR A 122 12.70 -0.42 7.01
CA TYR A 122 13.53 -1.60 7.20
C TYR A 122 14.27 -2.00 5.94
N LYS A 123 15.28 -2.87 6.13
CA LYS A 123 16.06 -3.47 5.07
C LYS A 123 15.29 -4.55 4.30
N LYS A 124 15.85 -4.96 3.16
CA LYS A 124 15.32 -5.97 2.23
C LYS A 124 14.71 -7.21 2.89
N GLN A 125 15.39 -7.77 3.91
CA GLN A 125 14.96 -9.00 4.58
C GLN A 125 13.59 -8.89 5.25
N LYS A 126 13.31 -7.73 5.87
CA LYS A 126 12.03 -7.50 6.54
C LYS A 126 10.88 -7.38 5.52
N LEU A 127 11.12 -6.69 4.43
CA LEU A 127 10.16 -6.54 3.34
C LEU A 127 9.83 -7.90 2.72
N LYS A 128 10.86 -8.70 2.43
CA LYS A 128 10.69 -10.08 1.94
C LYS A 128 9.89 -10.95 2.91
N ALA A 129 10.16 -10.87 4.20
CA ALA A 129 9.42 -11.62 5.23
C ALA A 129 7.93 -11.24 5.27
N LEU A 130 7.59 -9.94 5.16
CA LEU A 130 6.21 -9.48 5.09
C LEU A 130 5.49 -10.02 3.85
N ILE A 131 6.14 -9.95 2.69
CA ILE A 131 5.56 -10.46 1.43
C ILE A 131 5.37 -11.98 1.49
N ASN A 132 6.31 -12.73 2.06
CA ASN A 132 6.15 -14.17 2.28
C ASN A 132 4.94 -14.49 3.17
N THR A 133 4.73 -13.75 4.26
CA THR A 133 3.56 -13.92 5.11
C THR A 133 2.26 -13.65 4.35
N ILE A 134 2.22 -12.59 3.55
CA ILE A 134 1.08 -12.26 2.69
C ILE A 134 0.81 -13.41 1.70
N SER A 135 1.85 -13.98 1.12
CA SER A 135 1.75 -15.11 0.19
C SER A 135 1.26 -16.38 0.87
N ASP A 136 1.84 -16.75 2.01
CA ASP A 136 1.52 -17.98 2.73
C ASP A 136 0.06 -18.04 3.20
N HIS A 137 -0.55 -16.88 3.44
CA HIS A 137 -1.92 -16.76 3.93
C HIS A 137 -2.92 -16.23 2.89
N ASP A 138 -2.52 -16.16 1.62
CA ASP A 138 -3.39 -15.71 0.52
C ASP A 138 -4.12 -14.38 0.78
N LEU A 139 -3.39 -13.39 1.32
CA LEU A 139 -3.99 -12.10 1.68
C LEU A 139 -4.25 -11.17 0.49
N LEU A 140 -3.68 -11.47 -0.67
CA LEU A 140 -3.87 -10.69 -1.89
C LEU A 140 -4.92 -11.35 -2.79
N GLN A 141 -5.91 -10.57 -3.24
CA GLN A 141 -6.88 -11.02 -4.23
C GLN A 141 -6.20 -11.34 -5.57
N GLU A 142 -6.85 -12.12 -6.42
CA GLU A 142 -6.29 -12.64 -7.68
C GLU A 142 -5.73 -11.54 -8.59
N LYS A 143 -6.46 -10.44 -8.74
CA LYS A 143 -6.04 -9.26 -9.52
C LYS A 143 -5.47 -8.13 -8.65
N GLY A 144 -5.06 -8.45 -7.44
CA GLY A 144 -4.51 -7.49 -6.51
C GLY A 144 -3.02 -7.24 -6.72
N TYR A 145 -2.53 -6.17 -6.09
CA TYR A 145 -1.12 -5.78 -6.13
C TYR A 145 -0.58 -5.47 -4.74
N ILE A 146 0.68 -5.85 -4.53
CA ILE A 146 1.49 -5.38 -3.41
C ILE A 146 2.36 -4.25 -3.96
N VAL A 147 2.24 -3.06 -3.36
CA VAL A 147 3.03 -1.88 -3.69
C VAL A 147 4.08 -1.69 -2.61
N THR A 148 5.35 -1.75 -2.96
CA THR A 148 6.46 -1.52 -2.04
C THR A 148 7.18 -0.23 -2.38
N GLU A 149 7.51 0.56 -1.38
CA GLU A 149 8.47 1.66 -1.48
C GLU A 149 9.72 1.31 -0.66
N HIS A 150 10.89 1.50 -1.24
CA HIS A 150 12.16 1.16 -0.60
C HIS A 150 13.30 2.03 -1.14
N ASP A 151 14.45 1.99 -0.47
CA ASP A 151 15.66 2.65 -0.94
C ASP A 151 16.08 2.10 -2.31
N SER A 152 16.50 2.98 -3.22
CA SER A 152 16.87 2.62 -4.59
C SER A 152 18.11 1.71 -4.68
N THR A 153 18.91 1.65 -3.61
CA THR A 153 20.07 0.74 -3.52
C THR A 153 19.70 -0.70 -3.17
N ILE A 154 18.44 -0.94 -2.76
CA ILE A 154 17.95 -2.26 -2.40
C ILE A 154 17.39 -2.93 -3.66
N GLU A 155 17.94 -4.08 -4.01
CA GLU A 155 17.41 -4.97 -5.05
C GLU A 155 16.49 -6.01 -4.41
N LEU A 156 15.24 -6.05 -4.86
CA LEU A 156 14.27 -7.04 -4.44
C LEU A 156 14.25 -8.22 -5.41
N ASP A 157 13.91 -9.39 -4.89
CA ASP A 157 13.82 -10.60 -5.69
C ASP A 157 12.69 -10.50 -6.73
N GLN A 158 12.88 -11.09 -7.89
CA GLN A 158 11.88 -11.12 -8.97
C GLN A 158 10.62 -11.90 -8.56
N GLU A 159 10.80 -12.90 -7.70
CA GLU A 159 9.73 -13.73 -7.17
C GLU A 159 9.85 -13.83 -5.65
N ILE A 160 8.72 -13.63 -4.96
CA ILE A 160 8.60 -13.83 -3.52
C ILE A 160 7.30 -14.60 -3.25
N GLY A 161 7.42 -15.84 -2.77
CA GLY A 161 6.27 -16.72 -2.59
C GLY A 161 5.52 -16.94 -3.92
N LYS A 162 4.24 -16.68 -3.93
CA LYS A 162 3.35 -16.81 -5.10
C LYS A 162 3.36 -15.59 -6.02
N TYR A 163 4.12 -14.55 -5.68
CA TYR A 163 4.06 -13.28 -6.38
C TYR A 163 5.29 -13.03 -7.23
N LYS A 164 5.07 -12.42 -8.38
CA LYS A 164 6.12 -11.95 -9.30
C LYS A 164 6.17 -10.43 -9.33
N MET A 165 7.37 -9.90 -9.51
CA MET A 165 7.57 -8.49 -9.78
C MET A 165 6.98 -8.14 -11.15
N VAL A 166 5.96 -7.28 -11.17
CA VAL A 166 5.30 -6.84 -12.40
C VAL A 166 5.76 -5.46 -12.86
N LYS A 167 6.26 -4.65 -11.93
CA LYS A 167 6.80 -3.32 -12.22
C LYS A 167 7.88 -2.95 -11.20
N HIS A 168 8.87 -2.20 -11.68
CA HIS A 168 9.89 -1.56 -10.85
C HIS A 168 10.28 -0.23 -11.48
N GLU A 169 10.20 0.86 -10.72
CA GLU A 169 10.62 2.19 -11.14
C GLU A 169 11.36 2.93 -10.04
N THR A 170 12.39 3.68 -10.41
CA THR A 170 13.20 4.45 -9.46
C THR A 170 12.91 5.94 -9.59
N TYR A 171 12.74 6.60 -8.46
CA TYR A 171 12.49 8.02 -8.30
C TYR A 171 13.52 8.62 -7.33
N GLY A 172 14.66 9.06 -7.85
CA GLY A 172 15.76 9.56 -7.02
C GLY A 172 16.34 8.47 -6.11
N MET A 173 16.21 8.64 -4.79
CA MET A 173 16.71 7.69 -3.79
C MET A 173 15.68 6.61 -3.39
N SER A 174 14.47 6.68 -3.90
CA SER A 174 13.41 5.70 -3.64
C SER A 174 13.06 4.93 -4.89
N SER A 175 12.71 3.67 -4.70
CA SER A 175 12.14 2.82 -5.75
C SER A 175 10.76 2.33 -5.35
N ILE A 176 9.90 2.18 -6.35
CA ILE A 176 8.61 1.52 -6.25
C ILE A 176 8.72 0.18 -6.94
N THR A 177 8.43 -0.88 -6.23
CA THR A 177 8.35 -2.24 -6.77
C THR A 177 6.96 -2.80 -6.51
N ILE A 178 6.34 -3.34 -7.55
CA ILE A 178 4.99 -3.87 -7.52
C ILE A 178 5.03 -5.35 -7.80
N TYR A 179 4.39 -6.12 -6.91
CA TYR A 179 4.20 -7.56 -7.03
C TYR A 179 2.73 -7.87 -7.30
N GLY A 180 2.50 -8.90 -8.12
CA GLY A 180 1.18 -9.45 -8.40
C GLY A 180 1.25 -10.95 -8.59
N ARG A 181 0.09 -11.59 -8.72
CA ARG A 181 0.02 -13.00 -9.11
C ARG A 181 0.33 -13.12 -10.61
N GLU A 182 0.91 -14.24 -10.99
CA GLU A 182 1.01 -14.62 -12.40
C GLU A 182 -0.40 -14.77 -13.00
N SER A 183 -0.67 -14.09 -14.11
CA SER A 183 -1.95 -14.25 -14.79
C SER A 183 -2.02 -15.59 -15.51
N GLU A 184 -3.16 -16.28 -15.47
CA GLU A 184 -3.35 -17.53 -16.22
C GLU A 184 -3.08 -17.37 -17.73
N ALA A 185 -3.24 -16.16 -18.27
CA ALA A 185 -2.96 -15.84 -19.67
C ALA A 185 -1.45 -15.87 -20.00
N GLU A 186 -0.57 -15.55 -19.04
CA GLU A 186 0.89 -15.60 -19.25
C GLU A 186 1.40 -17.05 -19.20
N VAL A 187 0.72 -17.94 -18.48
CA VAL A 187 1.06 -19.37 -18.41
C VAL A 187 0.74 -20.10 -19.71
N GLU A 188 -0.25 -19.63 -20.47
CA GLU A 188 -0.62 -20.23 -21.76
C GLU A 188 0.33 -19.83 -22.92
N GLU A 189 0.98 -18.66 -22.83
CA GLU A 189 1.97 -18.23 -23.85
C GLU A 189 3.34 -18.92 -23.68
N GLU A 190 3.66 -19.45 -22.49
CA GLU A 190 4.90 -20.20 -22.25
C GLU A 190 4.79 -21.72 -22.51
N ARG A 191 3.62 -22.22 -22.90
CA ARG A 191 3.37 -23.63 -23.28
C ARG A 191 3.28 -23.81 -24.77
#